data_0f110e70a0409ef25ee55df9637e8c28
#
_entry.id   0f110e70a0409ef25ee55df9637e8c28
#
_cell.length_a   1.000
_cell.length_b   1.000
_cell.length_c   1.000
_cell.angle_alpha   90.00
_cell.angle_beta   90.00
_cell.angle_gamma   90.00
#
_symmetry.space_group_name_H-M   'P 1'
#
loop_
_entity.id
_entity.type
_entity.pdbx_description
1 polymer ?
#
loop_
_entity_poly.entity_id
_entity_poly.type
_entity_poly.pdbx_seq_one_letter_code
_entity_poly.pdbx_strand_id
1 'polypeptide(L)'
;QPSWKVPYVPGSICAVAYDETGREIARQERHSFGNTDHYVLKVNKTTLRADGEDMIFLEITAEDKDGHPVENASDYVRVTVEGAGRLIGLDNGDSTDYDAYKGTVRKLFQGKLLAMIAAKTIPGEIRVTVEDAWTATASMSDETVTGTATAVVETPDNAAAGRRTATMTLHAIEAPIRPGICATEENREYPPAFVEPGFVPVRKLELSAAATTLTPENPSVLLHTRIYPMEATDRKLLWSVTDATGIPSPIARLEELPDGEGIRITGISDGSFQVRCMS
;
A
#
# COMPACT_ATOMS: atom_id res chain seq x y z
N GLN A 1 33.08 -6.85 -8.50
CA GLN A 1 32.70 -6.12 -7.29
C GLN A 1 33.18 -6.90 -6.07
N PRO A 2 33.87 -6.26 -5.11
CA PRO A 2 34.22 -6.91 -3.86
C PRO A 2 32.94 -7.22 -3.07
N SER A 3 32.91 -8.38 -2.40
CA SER A 3 31.79 -8.79 -1.56
C SER A 3 32.30 -9.54 -0.33
N TRP A 4 31.62 -9.34 0.79
CA TRP A 4 31.94 -10.00 2.05
C TRP A 4 30.69 -10.65 2.63
N LYS A 5 30.82 -11.82 3.23
CA LYS A 5 29.79 -12.45 4.04
C LYS A 5 30.11 -12.17 5.51
N VAL A 6 29.24 -11.42 6.17
CA VAL A 6 29.38 -11.02 7.57
C VAL A 6 28.17 -11.54 8.33
N PRO A 7 28.33 -12.20 9.49
CA PRO A 7 27.18 -12.54 10.33
C PRO A 7 26.53 -11.25 10.84
N TYR A 8 25.19 -11.26 10.91
CA TYR A 8 24.48 -10.11 11.47
C TYR A 8 24.77 -9.98 12.96
N VAL A 9 25.21 -8.78 13.35
CA VAL A 9 25.33 -8.35 14.74
C VAL A 9 24.78 -6.92 14.79
N PRO A 10 23.90 -6.59 15.75
CA PRO A 10 23.43 -5.21 15.92
C PRO A 10 24.60 -4.24 16.11
N GLY A 11 24.56 -3.10 15.44
CA GLY A 11 25.62 -2.09 15.45
C GLY A 11 25.76 -1.41 14.09
N SER A 12 26.98 -1.04 13.72
CA SER A 12 27.28 -0.45 12.43
C SER A 12 28.21 -1.32 11.59
N ILE A 13 28.07 -1.23 10.27
CA ILE A 13 28.99 -1.79 9.29
C ILE A 13 29.46 -0.65 8.37
N CYS A 14 30.77 -0.54 8.20
CA CYS A 14 31.38 0.51 7.41
C CYS A 14 32.24 -0.10 6.29
N ALA A 15 32.02 0.35 5.05
CA ALA A 15 32.89 0.06 3.91
C ALA A 15 33.68 1.32 3.55
N VAL A 16 35.00 1.17 3.46
CA VAL A 16 35.91 2.26 3.12
C VAL A 16 36.72 1.88 1.89
N ALA A 17 36.78 2.77 0.91
CA ALA A 17 37.63 2.62 -0.26
C ALA A 17 38.88 3.52 -0.13
N TYR A 18 40.03 3.01 -0.52
CA TYR A 18 41.30 3.72 -0.53
C TYR A 18 41.87 3.77 -1.93
N ASP A 19 42.61 4.83 -2.23
CA ASP A 19 43.44 4.92 -3.45
C ASP A 19 44.75 4.14 -3.28
N GLU A 20 45.57 4.11 -4.33
CA GLU A 20 46.87 3.40 -4.37
C GLU A 20 47.88 3.95 -3.32
N THR A 21 47.65 5.17 -2.82
CA THR A 21 48.49 5.80 -1.80
C THR A 21 48.02 5.54 -0.39
N GLY A 22 46.87 4.83 -0.23
CA GLY A 22 46.23 4.55 1.08
C GLY A 22 45.37 5.69 1.58
N ARG A 23 45.03 6.70 0.77
CA ARG A 23 44.14 7.78 1.13
C ARG A 23 42.70 7.35 0.93
N GLU A 24 41.84 7.59 1.93
CA GLU A 24 40.40 7.33 1.84
C GLU A 24 39.77 8.18 0.71
N ILE A 25 39.05 7.52 -0.21
CA ILE A 25 38.36 8.13 -1.35
C ILE A 25 36.86 8.02 -1.28
N ALA A 26 36.33 7.05 -0.52
CA ALA A 26 34.90 6.90 -0.28
C ALA A 26 34.66 6.11 1.02
N ARG A 27 33.56 6.43 1.67
CA ARG A 27 33.06 5.73 2.85
C ARG A 27 31.55 5.57 2.77
N GLN A 28 31.05 4.40 3.13
CA GLN A 28 29.63 4.16 3.31
C GLN A 28 29.42 3.38 4.61
N GLU A 29 28.48 3.83 5.41
CA GLU A 29 28.13 3.23 6.67
C GLU A 29 26.65 2.86 6.69
N ARG A 30 26.30 1.75 7.34
CA ARG A 30 24.97 1.29 7.63
C ARG A 30 24.86 0.94 9.09
N HIS A 31 23.70 1.24 9.69
CA HIS A 31 23.41 0.96 11.09
C HIS A 31 22.24 0.00 11.17
N SER A 32 22.25 -0.85 12.18
CA SER A 32 21.01 -1.51 12.60
C SER A 32 20.11 -0.46 13.27
N PHE A 33 18.81 -0.65 13.12
CA PHE A 33 17.82 0.29 13.61
C PHE A 33 16.92 -0.36 14.67
N GLY A 34 16.29 0.48 15.50
CA GLY A 34 15.28 0.12 16.48
C GLY A 34 13.86 0.20 15.91
N ASN A 35 12.89 0.36 16.81
CA ASN A 35 11.50 0.63 16.42
C ASN A 35 11.34 2.08 15.95
N THR A 36 10.33 2.34 15.11
CA THR A 36 9.99 3.69 14.67
C THR A 36 9.72 4.59 15.88
N ASP A 37 10.43 5.70 15.96
CA ASP A 37 10.28 6.73 16.99
C ASP A 37 9.54 7.95 16.44
N HIS A 38 9.93 8.42 15.27
CA HIS A 38 9.35 9.60 14.64
C HIS A 38 9.36 9.52 13.11
N TYR A 39 8.68 10.48 12.47
CA TYR A 39 8.67 10.64 11.02
C TYR A 39 9.49 11.85 10.60
N VAL A 40 10.33 11.65 9.59
CA VAL A 40 11.11 12.71 8.93
C VAL A 40 10.45 13.06 7.60
N LEU A 41 10.25 14.35 7.36
CA LEU A 41 9.59 14.90 6.19
C LEU A 41 10.60 15.62 5.30
N LYS A 42 10.72 15.22 4.03
CA LYS A 42 11.58 15.85 3.03
C LYS A 42 10.78 16.22 1.79
N VAL A 43 11.02 17.39 1.25
CA VAL A 43 10.37 17.87 0.02
C VAL A 43 11.42 18.24 -1.02
N ASN A 44 11.04 18.15 -2.30
CA ASN A 44 11.87 18.58 -3.41
C ASN A 44 11.94 20.10 -3.56
N LYS A 45 10.97 20.84 -3.03
CA LYS A 45 10.92 22.31 -2.95
C LYS A 45 9.93 22.74 -1.88
N THR A 46 10.07 23.96 -1.33
CA THR A 46 9.23 24.48 -0.23
C THR A 46 8.19 25.50 -0.70
N THR A 47 8.27 25.93 -1.96
CA THR A 47 7.38 26.94 -2.54
C THR A 47 6.72 26.40 -3.79
N LEU A 48 5.40 26.58 -3.88
CA LEU A 48 4.57 26.23 -5.03
C LEU A 48 4.00 27.50 -5.66
N ARG A 49 3.70 27.44 -6.95
CA ARG A 49 2.88 28.46 -7.62
C ARG A 49 1.42 28.13 -7.40
N ALA A 50 0.63 29.11 -6.99
CA ALA A 50 -0.82 28.96 -6.84
C ALA A 50 -1.52 28.97 -8.20
N ASP A 51 -1.04 28.16 -9.15
CA ASP A 51 -1.55 28.04 -10.52
C ASP A 51 -2.58 26.90 -10.71
N GLY A 52 -2.85 26.14 -9.64
CA GLY A 52 -3.76 25.00 -9.63
C GLY A 52 -3.12 23.66 -10.06
N GLU A 53 -1.91 23.69 -10.62
CA GLU A 53 -1.23 22.51 -11.17
C GLU A 53 0.12 22.23 -10.51
N ASP A 54 0.79 23.25 -9.97
CA ASP A 54 2.12 23.07 -9.42
C ASP A 54 2.09 22.12 -8.22
N MET A 55 3.08 21.24 -8.16
CA MET A 55 3.06 20.06 -7.29
C MET A 55 4.40 19.87 -6.59
N ILE A 56 4.35 19.34 -5.38
CA ILE A 56 5.53 18.85 -4.65
C ILE A 56 5.38 17.35 -4.35
N PHE A 57 6.54 16.76 -4.12
CA PHE A 57 6.67 15.40 -3.62
C PHE A 57 7.25 15.45 -2.21
N LEU A 58 6.46 14.98 -1.24
CA LEU A 58 6.85 14.86 0.15
C LEU A 58 7.23 13.41 0.44
N GLU A 59 8.51 13.15 0.68
CA GLU A 59 9.01 11.89 1.19
C GLU A 59 8.82 11.86 2.72
N ILE A 60 8.15 10.82 3.21
CA ILE A 60 7.95 10.52 4.62
C ILE A 60 8.82 9.30 4.92
N THR A 61 9.70 9.41 5.90
CA THR A 61 10.61 8.33 6.33
C THR A 61 10.39 8.08 7.81
N ALA A 62 10.27 6.80 8.19
CA ALA A 62 10.31 6.39 9.60
C ALA A 62 11.74 6.32 10.09
N GLU A 63 12.04 6.95 11.21
CA GLU A 63 13.35 6.87 11.88
C GLU A 63 13.20 6.40 13.32
N ASP A 64 14.23 5.76 13.83
CA ASP A 64 14.33 5.36 15.23
C ASP A 64 14.81 6.54 16.10
N LYS A 65 14.89 6.31 17.41
CA LYS A 65 15.33 7.33 18.40
C LYS A 65 16.76 7.87 18.15
N ASP A 66 17.59 7.12 17.42
CA ASP A 66 18.97 7.47 17.11
C ASP A 66 19.09 8.12 15.72
N GLY A 67 17.97 8.32 15.00
CA GLY A 67 17.90 8.92 13.68
C GLY A 67 18.26 7.97 12.54
N HIS A 68 18.23 6.67 12.78
CA HIS A 68 18.45 5.67 11.74
C HIS A 68 17.14 5.32 11.05
N PRO A 69 17.10 5.28 9.70
CA PRO A 69 15.92 4.86 8.96
C PRO A 69 15.50 3.44 9.34
N VAL A 70 14.23 3.26 9.67
CA VAL A 70 13.65 1.96 10.03
C VAL A 70 13.15 1.28 8.76
N GLU A 71 14.08 0.61 8.06
CA GLU A 71 13.86 0.06 6.71
C GLU A 71 12.81 -1.08 6.63
N ASN A 72 12.32 -1.58 7.76
CA ASN A 72 11.25 -2.58 7.83
C ASN A 72 9.92 -2.00 8.37
N ALA A 73 9.83 -0.69 8.62
CA ALA A 73 8.60 -0.08 9.11
C ALA A 73 7.49 -0.19 8.06
N SER A 74 6.32 -0.61 8.54
CA SER A 74 5.08 -0.77 7.76
C SER A 74 3.88 -0.12 8.47
N ASP A 75 4.15 0.85 9.34
CA ASP A 75 3.13 1.60 10.06
C ASP A 75 2.15 2.27 9.10
N TYR A 76 0.86 2.28 9.46
CA TYR A 76 -0.11 3.09 8.74
C TYR A 76 -0.02 4.54 9.20
N VAL A 77 0.10 5.45 8.24
CA VAL A 77 0.16 6.89 8.50
C VAL A 77 -0.99 7.61 7.81
N ARG A 78 -1.47 8.66 8.45
CA ARG A 78 -2.43 9.61 7.89
C ARG A 78 -1.70 10.87 7.47
N VAL A 79 -1.99 11.34 6.27
CA VAL A 79 -1.49 12.62 5.74
C VAL A 79 -2.67 13.57 5.58
N THR A 80 -2.60 14.71 6.25
CA THR A 80 -3.59 15.78 6.16
C THR A 80 -2.93 17.02 5.56
N VAL A 81 -3.59 17.66 4.59
CA VAL A 81 -3.11 18.89 3.93
C VAL A 81 -4.18 19.97 4.07
N GLU A 82 -3.80 21.09 4.69
CA GLU A 82 -4.70 22.23 4.95
C GLU A 82 -4.18 23.50 4.28
N GLY A 83 -5.06 24.49 4.12
CA GLY A 83 -4.72 25.78 3.53
C GLY A 83 -4.69 25.80 2.01
N ALA A 84 -3.65 26.41 1.42
CA ALA A 84 -3.52 26.65 -0.02
C ALA A 84 -3.06 25.42 -0.83
N GLY A 85 -3.03 24.24 -0.22
CA GLY A 85 -2.67 22.97 -0.86
C GLY A 85 -3.78 21.92 -0.79
N ARG A 86 -3.61 20.85 -1.55
CA ARG A 86 -4.47 19.66 -1.52
C ARG A 86 -3.64 18.38 -1.69
N LEU A 87 -4.00 17.32 -1.00
CA LEU A 87 -3.40 16.01 -1.18
C LEU A 87 -3.93 15.39 -2.48
N ILE A 88 -3.04 15.00 -3.37
CA ILE A 88 -3.38 14.34 -4.64
C ILE A 88 -3.45 12.82 -4.46
N GLY A 89 -2.50 12.28 -3.68
CA GLY A 89 -2.44 10.85 -3.41
C GLY A 89 -1.20 10.47 -2.61
N LEU A 90 -1.18 9.17 -2.25
CA LEU A 90 -0.12 8.54 -1.49
C LEU A 90 0.39 7.33 -2.27
N ASP A 91 1.72 7.15 -2.34
CA ASP A 91 2.36 6.01 -2.97
C ASP A 91 3.51 5.48 -2.10
N ASN A 92 3.50 4.21 -1.78
CA ASN A 92 4.56 3.57 -1.00
C ASN A 92 5.52 2.74 -1.86
N GLY A 93 5.28 2.60 -3.16
CA GLY A 93 6.10 1.82 -4.07
C GLY A 93 5.96 0.30 -3.94
N ASP A 94 5.06 -0.20 -3.12
CA ASP A 94 4.76 -1.62 -2.98
C ASP A 94 3.77 -2.06 -4.06
N SER A 95 4.25 -2.78 -5.07
CA SER A 95 3.41 -3.31 -6.16
C SER A 95 2.37 -4.34 -5.71
N THR A 96 2.46 -4.82 -4.47
CA THR A 96 1.53 -5.77 -3.88
C THR A 96 0.50 -5.10 -2.95
N ASP A 97 0.60 -3.78 -2.78
CA ASP A 97 -0.33 -2.99 -1.97
C ASP A 97 -1.53 -2.55 -2.79
N TYR A 98 -2.72 -2.98 -2.39
CA TYR A 98 -3.99 -2.68 -3.05
C TYR A 98 -4.73 -1.46 -2.44
N ASP A 99 -4.13 -0.77 -1.46
CA ASP A 99 -4.73 0.43 -0.88
C ASP A 99 -4.85 1.54 -1.94
N ALA A 100 -5.93 2.31 -1.86
CA ALA A 100 -6.21 3.35 -2.85
C ALA A 100 -5.14 4.46 -2.82
N TYR A 101 -4.60 4.83 -3.99
CA TYR A 101 -3.64 5.93 -4.11
C TYR A 101 -4.22 7.29 -3.68
N LYS A 102 -5.54 7.51 -3.88
CA LYS A 102 -6.26 8.76 -3.55
C LYS A 102 -6.84 8.77 -2.13
N GLY A 103 -6.25 8.04 -1.21
CA GLY A 103 -6.61 8.06 0.20
C GLY A 103 -5.80 9.07 1.01
N THR A 104 -6.22 9.29 2.25
CA THR A 104 -5.43 10.07 3.23
C THR A 104 -4.61 9.18 4.16
N VAL A 105 -4.78 7.88 4.09
CA VAL A 105 -4.11 6.87 4.93
C VAL A 105 -3.48 5.82 4.03
N ARG A 106 -2.21 5.52 4.28
CA ARG A 106 -1.50 4.42 3.63
C ARG A 106 -0.38 3.88 4.53
N LYS A 107 -0.05 2.60 4.40
CA LYS A 107 1.09 2.03 5.12
C LYS A 107 2.42 2.46 4.50
N LEU A 108 3.43 2.56 5.34
CA LEU A 108 4.81 2.65 4.88
C LEU A 108 5.23 1.34 4.20
N PHE A 109 6.11 1.43 3.23
CA PHE A 109 6.82 0.30 2.66
C PHE A 109 8.32 0.55 2.74
N GLN A 110 9.04 -0.38 3.36
CA GLN A 110 10.45 -0.21 3.67
C GLN A 110 10.74 1.13 4.41
N GLY A 111 9.86 1.48 5.34
CA GLY A 111 9.97 2.69 6.14
C GLY A 111 9.66 3.99 5.41
N LYS A 112 9.10 3.95 4.19
CA LYS A 112 8.88 5.12 3.34
C LYS A 112 7.47 5.22 2.78
N LEU A 113 7.05 6.45 2.54
CA LEU A 113 5.82 6.82 1.83
C LEU A 113 6.04 8.12 1.08
N LEU A 114 5.52 8.23 -0.12
CA LEU A 114 5.49 9.45 -0.92
C LEU A 114 4.09 10.06 -0.88
N ALA A 115 3.98 11.33 -0.50
CA ALA A 115 2.77 12.11 -0.63
C ALA A 115 2.91 13.15 -1.76
N MET A 116 1.94 13.20 -2.65
CA MET A 116 1.86 14.16 -3.74
C MET A 116 0.90 15.28 -3.33
N ILE A 117 1.38 16.52 -3.27
CA ILE A 117 0.63 17.69 -2.82
C ILE A 117 0.64 18.73 -3.93
N ALA A 118 -0.53 19.14 -4.40
CA ALA A 118 -0.67 20.21 -5.39
C ALA A 118 -1.11 21.52 -4.74
N ALA A 119 -0.68 22.64 -5.33
CA ALA A 119 -1.21 23.95 -4.98
C ALA A 119 -2.66 24.10 -5.42
N LYS A 120 -3.44 24.86 -4.65
CA LYS A 120 -4.71 25.45 -5.10
C LYS A 120 -4.43 26.69 -5.92
N THR A 121 -5.48 27.35 -6.40
CA THR A 121 -5.39 28.61 -7.15
C THR A 121 -5.27 29.86 -6.25
N ILE A 122 -5.28 29.67 -4.94
CA ILE A 122 -5.20 30.72 -3.93
C ILE A 122 -3.83 30.67 -3.28
N PRO A 123 -3.04 31.77 -3.25
CA PRO A 123 -1.78 31.82 -2.54
C PRO A 123 -2.00 31.74 -1.03
N GLY A 124 -1.02 31.20 -0.30
CA GLY A 124 -1.07 31.11 1.15
C GLY A 124 -0.22 30.00 1.74
N GLU A 125 -0.38 29.79 3.02
CA GLU A 125 0.28 28.70 3.75
C GLU A 125 -0.37 27.35 3.40
N ILE A 126 0.48 26.33 3.29
CA ILE A 126 0.08 24.92 3.17
C ILE A 126 0.64 24.20 4.38
N ARG A 127 -0.22 23.68 5.23
CA ARG A 127 0.17 22.86 6.38
C ARG A 127 -0.02 21.40 6.06
N VAL A 128 1.04 20.64 6.21
CA VAL A 128 1.03 19.18 6.06
C VAL A 128 1.26 18.53 7.41
N THR A 129 0.36 17.67 7.81
CA THR A 129 0.47 16.86 9.04
C THR A 129 0.52 15.39 8.68
N VAL A 130 1.52 14.69 9.20
CA VAL A 130 1.69 13.24 9.10
C VAL A 130 1.61 12.67 10.49
N GLU A 131 0.73 11.70 10.71
CA GLU A 131 0.49 11.12 12.01
C GLU A 131 0.21 9.62 11.92
N ASP A 132 0.40 8.90 13.01
CA ASP A 132 -0.04 7.51 13.08
C ASP A 132 -1.53 7.42 12.76
N ALA A 133 -1.85 6.63 11.74
CA ALA A 133 -3.23 6.29 11.48
C ALA A 133 -3.66 5.21 12.48
N TRP A 134 -4.37 5.60 13.52
CA TRP A 134 -5.12 4.63 14.31
C TRP A 134 -6.19 4.02 13.42
N THR A 135 -6.00 2.78 13.04
CA THR A 135 -7.14 1.96 12.72
C THR A 135 -7.84 1.71 14.07
N ALA A 136 -8.77 2.59 14.41
CA ALA A 136 -9.73 2.25 15.43
C ALA A 136 -10.46 1.01 14.91
N THR A 137 -10.07 -0.16 15.38
CA THR A 137 -10.97 -1.28 15.47
C THR A 137 -12.11 -0.73 16.31
N ALA A 138 -13.23 -0.41 15.67
CA ALA A 138 -14.44 -0.07 16.36
C ALA A 138 -14.74 -1.28 17.25
N SER A 139 -14.46 -1.15 18.53
CA SER A 139 -15.07 -1.98 19.54
C SER A 139 -16.55 -1.60 19.52
N MET A 140 -17.31 -2.22 18.64
CA MET A 140 -18.75 -2.28 18.81
C MET A 140 -19.00 -3.14 20.04
N SER A 141 -19.09 -2.49 21.19
CA SER A 141 -19.76 -3.03 22.34
C SER A 141 -21.26 -3.00 22.03
N ASP A 142 -21.72 -3.97 21.28
CA ASP A 142 -23.13 -4.31 21.29
C ASP A 142 -23.31 -5.52 22.23
N GLU A 143 -23.78 -5.23 23.42
CA GLU A 143 -24.28 -6.22 24.33
C GLU A 143 -25.55 -6.83 23.72
N THR A 144 -25.43 -7.85 22.94
CA THR A 144 -26.37 -8.97 22.77
C THR A 144 -26.12 -9.73 21.48
N VAL A 145 -25.04 -10.47 21.39
CA VAL A 145 -25.00 -11.72 20.61
C VAL A 145 -23.98 -12.68 21.25
N THR A 146 -24.51 -13.72 21.88
CA THR A 146 -23.72 -14.88 22.31
C THR A 146 -23.19 -15.62 21.09
N GLY A 147 -21.91 -15.40 20.82
CA GLY A 147 -21.21 -16.10 19.76
C GLY A 147 -19.75 -15.61 19.70
N THR A 148 -18.87 -16.31 20.42
CA THR A 148 -17.48 -15.96 20.61
C THR A 148 -16.71 -16.07 19.28
N ALA A 149 -16.45 -14.97 18.62
CA ALA A 149 -15.37 -14.84 17.66
C ALA A 149 -14.44 -13.72 18.12
N THR A 150 -13.47 -14.07 18.93
CA THR A 150 -12.40 -13.15 19.34
C THR A 150 -11.41 -13.06 18.17
N ALA A 151 -11.57 -12.05 17.31
CA ALA A 151 -10.51 -11.63 16.43
C ALA A 151 -9.46 -10.92 17.30
N VAL A 152 -8.43 -11.64 17.71
CA VAL A 152 -7.23 -11.05 18.28
C VAL A 152 -6.51 -10.38 17.12
N VAL A 153 -6.74 -9.09 16.93
CA VAL A 153 -5.83 -8.25 16.19
C VAL A 153 -4.67 -7.99 17.13
N GLU A 154 -3.54 -8.63 16.87
CA GLU A 154 -2.31 -8.29 17.55
C GLU A 154 -2.03 -6.81 17.27
N THR A 155 -2.28 -5.96 18.26
CA THR A 155 -1.77 -4.60 18.27
C THR A 155 -0.25 -4.72 18.33
N PRO A 156 0.53 -4.08 17.42
CA PRO A 156 1.95 -4.01 17.62
C PRO A 156 2.22 -3.40 18.99
N ASP A 157 3.24 -3.91 19.70
CA ASP A 157 3.59 -3.61 21.09
C ASP A 157 3.81 -2.14 21.47
N ASN A 158 3.41 -1.18 20.64
CA ASN A 158 3.62 0.26 20.81
C ASN A 158 2.37 1.05 21.27
N ALA A 159 1.36 0.41 21.78
CA ALA A 159 0.17 1.13 22.30
C ALA A 159 0.46 2.03 23.53
N ALA A 160 1.68 2.03 24.08
CA ALA A 160 2.11 2.86 25.20
C ALA A 160 2.93 4.10 24.78
N ALA A 161 3.39 4.19 23.53
CA ALA A 161 4.04 5.39 23.01
C ALA A 161 2.96 6.37 22.50
N GLY A 162 3.03 7.64 22.89
CA GLY A 162 2.15 8.67 22.40
C GLY A 162 2.13 8.70 20.86
N ARG A 163 1.00 9.09 20.26
CA ARG A 163 0.82 9.17 18.82
C ARG A 163 1.95 10.00 18.18
N ARG A 164 2.68 9.41 17.24
CA ARG A 164 3.74 10.11 16.50
C ARG A 164 3.11 11.07 15.51
N THR A 165 3.61 12.28 15.49
CA THR A 165 3.12 13.32 14.57
C THR A 165 4.30 14.14 14.07
N ALA A 166 4.34 14.40 12.77
CA ALA A 166 5.26 15.32 12.12
C ALA A 166 4.49 16.37 11.32
N THR A 167 4.95 17.61 11.33
CA THR A 167 4.28 18.71 10.63
C THR A 167 5.29 19.48 9.80
N MET A 168 4.87 19.91 8.60
CA MET A 168 5.65 20.76 7.70
C MET A 168 4.78 21.90 7.16
N THR A 169 5.36 23.09 7.10
CA THR A 169 4.73 24.26 6.50
C THR A 169 5.40 24.60 5.17
N LEU A 170 4.60 24.78 4.14
CA LEU A 170 4.98 25.15 2.78
C LEU A 170 4.19 26.38 2.36
N HIS A 171 4.56 27.01 1.25
CA HIS A 171 3.91 28.22 0.79
C HIS A 171 3.55 28.13 -0.69
N ALA A 172 2.30 28.48 -1.01
CA ALA A 172 1.87 28.76 -2.38
C ALA A 172 1.97 30.27 -2.64
N ILE A 173 2.74 30.67 -3.64
CA ILE A 173 2.90 32.07 -4.05
C ILE A 173 1.99 32.39 -5.22
N GLU A 174 1.59 33.64 -5.33
CA GLU A 174 0.75 34.12 -6.44
C GLU A 174 1.37 33.78 -7.79
N ALA A 175 0.55 33.25 -8.69
CA ALA A 175 0.93 32.91 -10.05
C ALA A 175 -0.29 32.96 -10.97
N PRO A 176 -0.12 33.19 -12.29
CA PRO A 176 -1.20 33.05 -13.25
C PRO A 176 -1.76 31.64 -13.24
N ILE A 177 -3.08 31.52 -13.18
CA ILE A 177 -3.77 30.23 -13.24
C ILE A 177 -3.48 29.58 -14.60
N ARG A 178 -3.07 28.33 -14.60
CA ARG A 178 -2.86 27.57 -15.83
C ARG A 178 -4.20 27.00 -16.32
N PRO A 179 -4.52 27.17 -17.61
CA PRO A 179 -5.69 26.51 -18.19
C PRO A 179 -5.42 25.01 -18.30
N GLY A 180 -6.04 24.22 -17.44
CA GLY A 180 -5.91 22.77 -17.38
C GLY A 180 -7.06 22.15 -16.60
N ILE A 181 -7.07 20.82 -16.49
CA ILE A 181 -8.10 20.07 -15.77
C ILE A 181 -8.22 20.52 -14.31
N CYS A 182 -7.10 20.90 -13.70
CA CYS A 182 -7.07 21.36 -12.31
C CYS A 182 -7.48 22.83 -12.13
N ALA A 183 -7.30 23.67 -13.16
CA ALA A 183 -7.63 25.09 -13.09
C ALA A 183 -9.13 25.36 -13.20
N THR A 184 -9.89 24.48 -13.83
CA THR A 184 -11.35 24.57 -13.96
C THR A 184 -12.11 24.03 -12.75
N GLU A 185 -11.41 23.34 -11.86
CA GLU A 185 -11.97 22.73 -10.66
C GLU A 185 -11.43 23.46 -9.41
N GLU A 186 -11.83 24.72 -9.25
CA GLU A 186 -11.47 25.51 -8.07
C GLU A 186 -11.75 24.72 -6.79
N ASN A 187 -10.68 24.47 -6.02
CA ASN A 187 -10.76 23.86 -4.69
C ASN A 187 -11.53 22.54 -4.63
N ARG A 188 -11.55 21.75 -5.69
CA ARG A 188 -12.11 20.41 -5.62
C ARG A 188 -11.30 19.59 -4.65
N GLU A 189 -11.81 19.47 -3.44
CA GLU A 189 -11.42 18.40 -2.55
C GLU A 189 -11.88 17.11 -3.24
N TYR A 190 -10.92 16.29 -3.68
CA TYR A 190 -11.29 14.92 -4.00
C TYR A 190 -11.77 14.31 -2.66
N PRO A 191 -13.04 13.92 -2.55
CA PRO A 191 -13.44 13.18 -1.38
C PRO A 191 -12.47 12.00 -1.26
N PRO A 192 -12.10 11.58 -0.04
CA PRO A 192 -11.40 10.31 0.14
C PRO A 192 -12.14 9.30 -0.72
N ALA A 193 -11.40 8.44 -1.43
CA ALA A 193 -12.01 7.43 -2.29
C ALA A 193 -13.19 6.87 -1.52
N PHE A 194 -14.41 7.07 -2.08
CA PHE A 194 -15.63 6.74 -1.35
C PHE A 194 -15.61 5.24 -1.11
N VAL A 195 -15.14 4.86 0.04
CA VAL A 195 -15.36 3.53 0.57
C VAL A 195 -16.71 3.64 1.27
N GLU A 196 -17.73 2.99 0.72
CA GLU A 196 -19.00 2.86 1.42
C GLU A 196 -18.72 2.42 2.86
N PRO A 197 -19.31 3.09 3.86
CA PRO A 197 -19.14 2.67 5.24
C PRO A 197 -19.50 1.19 5.36
N GLY A 198 -18.54 0.36 5.76
CA GLY A 198 -18.69 -1.08 5.84
C GLY A 198 -18.27 -1.86 4.57
N PHE A 199 -17.83 -1.19 3.48
CA PHE A 199 -17.26 -1.90 2.34
C PHE A 199 -15.85 -2.40 2.66
N VAL A 200 -15.66 -3.70 2.62
CA VAL A 200 -14.37 -4.37 2.78
C VAL A 200 -14.02 -5.04 1.44
N PRO A 201 -13.04 -4.53 0.70
CA PRO A 201 -12.65 -5.10 -0.60
C PRO A 201 -11.98 -6.46 -0.42
N VAL A 202 -12.07 -7.31 -1.44
CA VAL A 202 -11.24 -8.52 -1.54
C VAL A 202 -9.79 -8.08 -1.74
N ARG A 203 -8.88 -8.62 -0.92
CA ARG A 203 -7.45 -8.27 -0.97
C ARG A 203 -6.58 -9.43 -1.44
N LYS A 204 -7.06 -10.66 -1.30
CA LYS A 204 -6.33 -11.87 -1.70
C LYS A 204 -7.31 -12.99 -2.04
N LEU A 205 -6.98 -13.74 -3.08
CA LEU A 205 -7.64 -14.98 -3.42
C LEU A 205 -6.62 -16.12 -3.32
N GLU A 206 -6.97 -17.19 -2.63
CA GLU A 206 -6.20 -18.43 -2.62
C GLU A 206 -7.00 -19.50 -3.35
N LEU A 207 -6.36 -20.13 -4.31
CA LEU A 207 -6.94 -21.20 -5.11
C LEU A 207 -6.27 -22.52 -4.77
N SER A 208 -7.05 -23.56 -4.54
CA SER A 208 -6.54 -24.91 -4.28
C SER A 208 -7.33 -25.97 -5.04
N ALA A 209 -6.63 -26.88 -5.66
CA ALA A 209 -7.23 -28.01 -6.38
C ALA A 209 -6.50 -29.31 -6.00
N ALA A 210 -7.23 -30.43 -6.00
CA ALA A 210 -6.67 -31.75 -5.70
C ALA A 210 -5.76 -32.27 -6.82
N ALA A 211 -5.93 -31.79 -8.05
CA ALA A 211 -5.14 -32.18 -9.22
C ALA A 211 -5.01 -31.00 -10.19
N THR A 212 -3.91 -30.95 -10.93
CA THR A 212 -3.65 -29.99 -12.01
C THR A 212 -3.73 -30.63 -13.40
N THR A 213 -3.98 -31.92 -13.48
CA THR A 213 -4.13 -32.65 -14.72
C THR A 213 -5.46 -33.38 -14.71
N LEU A 214 -6.21 -33.28 -15.82
CA LEU A 214 -7.45 -34.02 -16.07
C LEU A 214 -7.13 -35.18 -17.00
N THR A 215 -7.75 -36.31 -16.76
CA THR A 215 -7.62 -37.53 -17.60
C THR A 215 -9.00 -38.03 -18.03
N PRO A 216 -9.09 -38.89 -19.05
CA PRO A 216 -10.39 -39.50 -19.41
C PRO A 216 -11.09 -40.23 -18.26
N GLU A 217 -10.31 -40.80 -17.33
CA GLU A 217 -10.84 -41.50 -16.14
C GLU A 217 -11.27 -40.49 -15.04
N ASN A 218 -10.61 -39.34 -14.98
CA ASN A 218 -10.92 -38.26 -14.05
C ASN A 218 -11.06 -36.92 -14.80
N PRO A 219 -12.17 -36.72 -15.54
CA PRO A 219 -12.33 -35.60 -16.44
C PRO A 219 -12.64 -34.27 -15.75
N SER A 220 -12.82 -34.28 -14.44
CA SER A 220 -13.14 -33.04 -13.69
C SER A 220 -12.39 -32.96 -12.39
N VAL A 221 -12.17 -31.70 -11.93
CA VAL A 221 -11.57 -31.38 -10.65
C VAL A 221 -12.34 -30.24 -10.00
N LEU A 222 -12.36 -30.21 -8.67
CA LEU A 222 -12.88 -29.09 -7.89
C LEU A 222 -11.73 -28.12 -7.57
N LEU A 223 -11.96 -26.85 -7.85
CA LEU A 223 -11.08 -25.75 -7.49
C LEU A 223 -11.76 -24.94 -6.38
N HIS A 224 -11.22 -25.00 -5.18
CA HIS A 224 -11.70 -24.27 -4.03
C HIS A 224 -11.03 -22.90 -3.94
N THR A 225 -11.80 -21.91 -3.46
CA THR A 225 -11.35 -20.53 -3.33
C THR A 225 -11.48 -20.09 -1.89
N ARG A 226 -10.43 -19.45 -1.37
CA ARG A 226 -10.48 -18.68 -0.13
C ARG A 226 -10.30 -17.22 -0.44
N ILE A 227 -11.23 -16.41 0.06
CA ILE A 227 -11.27 -14.96 -0.14
C ILE A 227 -10.80 -14.30 1.16
N TYR A 228 -9.87 -13.35 1.04
CA TYR A 228 -9.37 -12.57 2.16
C TYR A 228 -9.55 -11.07 1.90
N PRO A 229 -9.87 -10.28 2.95
CA PRO A 229 -10.23 -10.75 4.29
C PRO A 229 -11.55 -11.52 4.30
N MET A 230 -11.81 -12.33 5.32
CA MET A 230 -13.02 -13.16 5.37
C MET A 230 -14.32 -12.33 5.45
N GLU A 231 -14.21 -11.09 5.96
CA GLU A 231 -15.26 -10.09 6.03
C GLU A 231 -15.45 -9.28 4.74
N ALA A 232 -14.78 -9.62 3.64
CA ALA A 232 -14.99 -8.95 2.36
C ALA A 232 -16.48 -8.92 1.98
N THR A 233 -16.99 -7.70 1.68
CA THR A 233 -18.43 -7.45 1.47
C THR A 233 -18.89 -7.82 0.08
N ASP A 234 -18.07 -7.60 -0.96
CA ASP A 234 -18.32 -8.10 -2.30
C ASP A 234 -17.40 -9.30 -2.56
N ARG A 235 -18.00 -10.48 -2.54
CA ARG A 235 -17.31 -11.77 -2.72
C ARG A 235 -17.56 -12.38 -4.08
N LYS A 236 -18.16 -11.62 -5.00
CA LYS A 236 -18.45 -12.08 -6.35
C LYS A 236 -17.17 -12.33 -7.11
N LEU A 237 -17.05 -13.51 -7.67
CA LEU A 237 -15.89 -13.94 -8.45
C LEU A 237 -16.28 -14.12 -9.92
N LEU A 238 -15.39 -13.66 -10.81
CA LEU A 238 -15.49 -13.87 -12.24
C LEU A 238 -14.46 -14.91 -12.65
N TRP A 239 -14.92 -15.96 -13.32
CA TRP A 239 -14.10 -17.08 -13.74
C TRP A 239 -13.96 -17.14 -15.24
N SER A 240 -12.79 -17.47 -15.73
CA SER A 240 -12.54 -17.68 -17.16
C SER A 240 -11.51 -18.78 -17.40
N VAL A 241 -11.67 -19.49 -18.53
CA VAL A 241 -10.67 -20.42 -19.08
C VAL A 241 -9.93 -19.71 -20.21
N THR A 242 -8.61 -19.70 -20.15
CA THR A 242 -7.76 -19.08 -21.16
C THR A 242 -6.63 -20.04 -21.57
N ASP A 243 -6.00 -19.78 -22.70
CA ASP A 243 -4.71 -20.35 -23.05
C ASP A 243 -3.55 -19.64 -22.30
N ALA A 244 -2.32 -20.02 -22.57
CA ALA A 244 -1.13 -19.44 -21.96
C ALA A 244 -0.93 -17.94 -22.30
N THR A 245 -1.55 -17.45 -23.38
CA THR A 245 -1.46 -16.04 -23.83
C THR A 245 -2.60 -15.19 -23.25
N GLY A 246 -3.58 -15.82 -22.58
CA GLY A 246 -4.72 -15.13 -21.98
C GLY A 246 -5.95 -15.03 -22.89
N ILE A 247 -5.94 -15.69 -24.05
CA ILE A 247 -7.09 -15.75 -24.97
C ILE A 247 -8.08 -16.80 -24.44
N PRO A 248 -9.41 -16.52 -24.45
CA PRO A 248 -10.43 -17.48 -24.03
C PRO A 248 -10.28 -18.83 -24.75
N SER A 249 -10.32 -19.92 -24.00
CA SER A 249 -10.13 -21.27 -24.52
C SER A 249 -11.35 -22.16 -24.26
N PRO A 250 -11.90 -22.89 -25.24
CA PRO A 250 -13.07 -23.72 -25.09
C PRO A 250 -12.76 -25.16 -24.60
N ILE A 251 -11.49 -25.48 -24.28
CA ILE A 251 -11.08 -26.88 -23.98
C ILE A 251 -11.47 -27.33 -22.57
N ALA A 252 -11.99 -26.45 -21.73
CA ALA A 252 -12.55 -26.81 -20.44
C ALA A 252 -13.80 -25.96 -20.14
N ARG A 253 -14.70 -26.53 -19.35
CA ARG A 253 -15.94 -25.93 -18.89
C ARG A 253 -15.85 -25.66 -17.39
N LEU A 254 -16.40 -24.52 -16.96
CA LEU A 254 -16.49 -24.11 -15.57
C LEU A 254 -17.96 -24.16 -15.11
N GLU A 255 -18.17 -24.68 -13.90
CA GLU A 255 -19.47 -24.68 -13.22
C GLU A 255 -19.24 -24.20 -11.78
N GLU A 256 -19.92 -23.15 -11.37
CA GLU A 256 -19.85 -22.65 -9.99
C GLU A 256 -20.41 -23.68 -9.00
N LEU A 257 -19.75 -23.81 -7.86
CA LEU A 257 -20.26 -24.66 -6.79
C LEU A 257 -21.43 -23.98 -6.09
N PRO A 258 -22.44 -24.76 -5.62
CA PRO A 258 -23.63 -24.22 -4.99
C PRO A 258 -23.36 -23.39 -3.72
N ASP A 259 -22.26 -23.66 -3.03
CA ASP A 259 -21.81 -22.96 -1.84
C ASP A 259 -21.08 -21.63 -2.15
N GLY A 260 -20.74 -21.38 -3.43
CA GLY A 260 -19.99 -20.21 -3.86
C GLY A 260 -18.51 -20.24 -3.46
N GLU A 261 -18.00 -21.34 -2.90
CA GLU A 261 -16.63 -21.46 -2.42
C GLU A 261 -15.65 -22.00 -3.48
N GLY A 262 -16.08 -22.04 -4.74
CA GLY A 262 -15.22 -22.47 -5.84
C GLY A 262 -15.98 -22.85 -7.10
N ILE A 263 -15.29 -23.61 -7.96
CA ILE A 263 -15.81 -24.08 -9.24
C ILE A 263 -15.45 -25.55 -9.50
N ARG A 264 -16.25 -26.20 -10.33
CA ARG A 264 -15.90 -27.46 -10.98
C ARG A 264 -15.34 -27.17 -12.37
N ILE A 265 -14.18 -27.72 -12.66
CA ILE A 265 -13.51 -27.64 -13.96
C ILE A 265 -13.66 -28.98 -14.62
N THR A 266 -14.23 -29.04 -15.84
CA THR A 266 -14.38 -30.26 -16.62
C THR A 266 -13.67 -30.12 -17.96
N GLY A 267 -12.75 -31.03 -18.30
CA GLY A 267 -12.06 -31.07 -19.59
C GLY A 267 -13.03 -31.44 -20.71
N ILE A 268 -12.91 -30.78 -21.85
CA ILE A 268 -13.73 -31.06 -23.08
C ILE A 268 -12.87 -31.65 -24.16
N SER A 269 -11.62 -31.21 -24.28
CA SER A 269 -10.68 -31.72 -25.28
C SER A 269 -9.25 -31.64 -24.74
N ASP A 270 -8.34 -32.34 -25.42
CA ASP A 270 -6.93 -32.36 -25.08
C ASP A 270 -6.29 -30.99 -25.24
N GLY A 271 -5.35 -30.67 -24.36
CA GLY A 271 -4.59 -29.43 -24.40
C GLY A 271 -4.27 -28.90 -23.01
N SER A 272 -3.64 -27.74 -22.98
CA SER A 272 -3.33 -27.00 -21.75
C SER A 272 -4.16 -25.72 -21.65
N PHE A 273 -4.60 -25.40 -20.45
CA PHE A 273 -5.37 -24.18 -20.19
C PHE A 273 -4.99 -23.57 -18.83
N GLN A 274 -5.35 -22.33 -18.66
CA GLN A 274 -5.27 -21.60 -17.39
C GLN A 274 -6.69 -21.26 -16.93
N VAL A 275 -6.92 -21.37 -15.62
CA VAL A 275 -8.14 -20.84 -15.00
C VAL A 275 -7.78 -19.54 -14.31
N ARG A 276 -8.50 -18.48 -14.64
CA ARG A 276 -8.36 -17.14 -14.05
C ARG A 276 -9.56 -16.83 -13.19
N CYS A 277 -9.28 -16.24 -12.04
CA CYS A 277 -10.29 -15.75 -11.10
C CYS A 277 -10.02 -14.27 -10.83
N MET A 278 -11.07 -13.45 -10.88
CA MET A 278 -11.05 -12.02 -10.56
C MET A 278 -12.21 -11.72 -9.61
N SER A 279 -11.99 -10.77 -8.71
CA SER A 279 -13.00 -10.21 -7.79
C SER A 279 -13.32 -8.78 -8.18
#